data_4b385424ca2eb91dfc5c6b47940bcfaf
#
_entry.id   4b385424ca2eb91dfc5c6b47940bcfaf
#
_cell.length_a   1.000
_cell.length_b   1.000
_cell.length_c   1.000
_cell.angle_alpha   90.00
_cell.angle_beta   90.00
_cell.angle_gamma   90.00
#
_symmetry.space_group_name_H-M   'P 1'
#
loop_
_entity.id
_entity.type
_entity.pdbx_description
1 polymer ?
#
loop_
_entity_poly.entity_id
_entity_poly.type
_entity_poly.pdbx_seq_one_letter_code
_entity_poly.pdbx_strand_id
1 'polypeptide(L)'
;MDKEYRGYRLGRRLYEARKELCREENLRAILAGGRLPGFTNYADQMKVTEYIEQVESRAIYDPILSFQLSNGFDVKRLMKAYLPEDEDSHGYATLLEWDNILYEPEDEDAEWPRRTVVRVGVVQRRMRAARDVQDLLNQVEFFIDALSDYRADFAVLPEFFSAPLMGLRPELNSVEAVRFLASFTEEVRDALADMAVSYNINIVGGSMPVIEDDKVYNVAYLMRRDGSVESQYKTHITPHERRDWVIQGGDKLQVFDTDAGRVGILICYDVEFPELGRILADEKMDILFVPFWTDTKNGYLRVRHCAQARAIENECYVAISGSVGNLPRVDAVDIQYAQSSVFSPSDFYFPHDAIISESVPNTEMLMFADVDLEKLKLLHREGSVTNLRDRRDDLYSLDWKKK
;
A
#
# COMPACT_ATOMS: atom_id res chain seq x y z
N MET A 1 -12.29 -28.41 16.80
CA MET A 1 -12.92 -28.31 18.14
C MET A 1 -12.66 -29.62 18.84
N ASP A 2 -12.08 -29.56 20.02
CA ASP A 2 -11.75 -30.73 20.83
C ASP A 2 -13.03 -31.53 21.16
N LYS A 3 -12.91 -32.87 21.25
CA LYS A 3 -14.06 -33.78 21.42
C LYS A 3 -14.86 -33.48 22.70
N GLU A 4 -14.19 -33.01 23.76
CA GLU A 4 -14.78 -32.64 25.05
C GLU A 4 -15.76 -31.46 25.00
N TYR A 5 -15.60 -30.57 23.97
CA TYR A 5 -16.46 -29.39 23.81
C TYR A 5 -17.53 -29.57 22.72
N ARG A 6 -17.69 -30.78 22.19
CA ARG A 6 -18.79 -31.06 21.22
C ARG A 6 -20.12 -31.16 21.98
N GLY A 7 -21.18 -30.66 21.34
CA GLY A 7 -22.54 -30.66 21.94
C GLY A 7 -22.94 -29.38 22.67
N TYR A 8 -21.98 -28.50 23.05
CA TYR A 8 -22.26 -27.22 23.72
C TYR A 8 -22.72 -26.09 22.78
N ARG A 9 -22.95 -26.40 21.51
CA ARG A 9 -23.34 -25.41 20.45
C ARG A 9 -22.38 -24.22 20.31
N LEU A 10 -21.12 -24.39 20.66
CA LEU A 10 -20.12 -23.32 20.65
C LEU A 10 -19.95 -22.68 19.26
N GLY A 11 -19.98 -23.50 18.18
CA GLY A 11 -19.90 -22.98 16.80
C GLY A 11 -21.03 -21.99 16.50
N ARG A 12 -22.27 -22.32 16.88
CA ARG A 12 -23.42 -21.42 16.69
C ARG A 12 -23.29 -20.14 17.51
N ARG A 13 -22.84 -20.26 18.76
CA ARG A 13 -22.63 -19.09 19.63
C ARG A 13 -21.56 -18.16 19.08
N LEU A 14 -20.50 -18.71 18.47
CA LEU A 14 -19.47 -17.93 17.81
C LEU A 14 -19.98 -17.18 16.56
N TYR A 15 -20.84 -17.82 15.79
CA TYR A 15 -21.48 -17.13 14.65
C TYR A 15 -22.43 -16.02 15.12
N GLU A 16 -23.25 -16.26 16.15
CA GLU A 16 -24.12 -15.22 16.70
C GLU A 16 -23.32 -14.02 17.25
N ALA A 17 -22.25 -14.27 18.01
CA ALA A 17 -21.37 -13.21 18.49
C ALA A 17 -20.72 -12.39 17.36
N ARG A 18 -20.31 -13.06 16.26
CA ARG A 18 -19.78 -12.37 15.08
C ARG A 18 -20.83 -11.53 14.36
N LYS A 19 -22.07 -12.04 14.26
CA LYS A 19 -23.17 -11.28 13.68
C LYS A 19 -23.54 -10.07 14.54
N GLU A 20 -23.50 -10.21 15.86
CA GLU A 20 -23.75 -9.12 16.79
C GLU A 20 -22.67 -8.04 16.64
N LEU A 21 -21.39 -8.41 16.62
CA LEU A 21 -20.29 -7.50 16.33
C LEU A 21 -20.45 -6.82 14.94
N CYS A 22 -20.85 -7.57 13.92
CA CYS A 22 -21.10 -7.03 12.58
C CYS A 22 -22.22 -5.96 12.58
N ARG A 23 -23.25 -6.14 13.43
CA ARG A 23 -24.33 -5.14 13.58
C ARG A 23 -23.87 -3.94 14.40
N GLU A 24 -23.17 -4.17 15.51
CA GLU A 24 -22.65 -3.11 16.39
C GLU A 24 -21.69 -2.19 15.65
N GLU A 25 -20.85 -2.75 14.79
CA GLU A 25 -19.87 -2.02 13.96
C GLU A 25 -20.47 -1.54 12.62
N ASN A 26 -21.79 -1.66 12.43
CA ASN A 26 -22.49 -1.33 11.19
C ASN A 26 -21.79 -1.89 9.92
N LEU A 27 -21.30 -3.13 9.99
CA LEU A 27 -20.69 -3.78 8.85
C LEU A 27 -21.75 -4.40 7.94
N ARG A 28 -21.55 -4.32 6.63
CA ARG A 28 -22.51 -4.80 5.62
C ARG A 28 -22.72 -6.30 5.65
N ALA A 29 -21.64 -7.08 5.79
CA ALA A 29 -21.69 -8.53 5.65
C ALA A 29 -20.56 -9.23 6.41
N ILE A 30 -20.70 -10.54 6.60
CA ILE A 30 -19.64 -11.43 7.07
C ILE A 30 -19.30 -12.39 5.93
N LEU A 31 -18.03 -12.40 5.52
CA LEU A 31 -17.51 -13.38 4.56
C LEU A 31 -16.83 -14.53 5.29
N ALA A 32 -17.04 -15.75 4.83
CA ALA A 32 -16.43 -16.95 5.38
C ALA A 32 -16.02 -17.94 4.29
N GLY A 33 -14.85 -18.57 4.47
CA GLY A 33 -14.45 -19.72 3.68
C GLY A 33 -15.02 -21.02 4.29
N GLY A 34 -15.66 -21.86 3.48
CA GLY A 34 -16.20 -23.15 3.90
C GLY A 34 -15.51 -24.31 3.18
N ARG A 35 -14.85 -25.20 3.93
CA ARG A 35 -14.36 -26.48 3.41
C ARG A 35 -15.55 -27.38 3.00
N LEU A 36 -15.29 -28.34 2.12
CA LEU A 36 -16.28 -29.31 1.63
C LEU A 36 -15.83 -30.75 1.96
N PRO A 37 -15.66 -31.11 3.24
CA PRO A 37 -15.06 -32.40 3.60
C PRO A 37 -15.92 -33.63 3.21
N GLY A 38 -17.23 -33.43 2.99
CA GLY A 38 -18.10 -34.48 2.49
C GLY A 38 -17.93 -34.76 1.00
N PHE A 39 -17.31 -33.87 0.24
CA PHE A 39 -17.17 -33.99 -1.22
C PHE A 39 -16.36 -35.21 -1.64
N THR A 40 -15.37 -35.64 -0.86
CA THR A 40 -14.55 -36.82 -1.15
C THR A 40 -15.40 -38.08 -1.39
N ASN A 41 -16.57 -38.19 -0.77
CA ASN A 41 -17.46 -39.35 -0.95
C ASN A 41 -18.27 -39.31 -2.26
N TYR A 42 -18.25 -38.19 -2.96
CA TYR A 42 -19.05 -37.95 -4.16
C TYR A 42 -18.22 -37.53 -5.37
N ALA A 43 -16.93 -37.32 -5.20
CA ALA A 43 -16.04 -36.79 -6.25
C ALA A 43 -16.03 -37.63 -7.56
N ASP A 44 -16.21 -38.94 -7.44
CA ASP A 44 -16.31 -39.87 -8.60
C ASP A 44 -17.69 -39.88 -9.23
N GLN A 45 -18.71 -39.30 -8.61
CA GLN A 45 -20.11 -39.41 -9.02
C GLN A 45 -20.65 -38.10 -9.59
N MET A 46 -20.16 -36.94 -9.10
CA MET A 46 -20.66 -35.64 -9.51
C MET A 46 -19.59 -34.57 -9.41
N LYS A 47 -19.80 -33.44 -10.11
CA LYS A 47 -18.93 -32.27 -10.03
C LYS A 47 -19.14 -31.52 -8.69
N VAL A 48 -18.10 -30.83 -8.23
CA VAL A 48 -18.16 -30.06 -6.99
C VAL A 48 -19.29 -29.01 -6.99
N THR A 49 -19.61 -28.41 -8.12
CA THR A 49 -20.72 -27.45 -8.25
C THR A 49 -22.07 -28.12 -8.02
N GLU A 50 -22.29 -29.31 -8.59
CA GLU A 50 -23.49 -30.09 -8.38
C GLU A 50 -23.59 -30.57 -6.94
N TYR A 51 -22.47 -30.98 -6.33
CA TYR A 51 -22.42 -31.32 -4.90
C TYR A 51 -22.89 -30.16 -4.03
N ILE A 52 -22.40 -28.93 -4.28
CA ILE A 52 -22.81 -27.73 -3.55
C ILE A 52 -24.33 -27.51 -3.66
N GLU A 53 -24.89 -27.57 -4.88
CA GLU A 53 -26.33 -27.45 -5.14
C GLU A 53 -27.15 -28.51 -4.38
N GLN A 54 -26.65 -29.75 -4.30
CA GLN A 54 -27.31 -30.84 -3.56
C GLN A 54 -27.24 -30.57 -2.02
N VAL A 55 -26.19 -29.94 -1.54
CA VAL A 55 -26.11 -29.55 -0.11
C VAL A 55 -27.03 -28.37 0.17
N GLU A 56 -27.10 -27.37 -0.70
CA GLU A 56 -28.01 -26.23 -0.58
C GLU A 56 -29.48 -26.67 -0.58
N SER A 57 -29.83 -27.61 -1.46
CA SER A 57 -31.17 -28.21 -1.52
C SER A 57 -31.45 -29.20 -0.38
N ARG A 58 -30.47 -29.46 0.49
CA ARG A 58 -30.51 -30.42 1.62
C ARG A 58 -30.66 -31.88 1.19
N ALA A 59 -30.38 -32.23 -0.06
CA ALA A 59 -30.37 -33.60 -0.55
C ALA A 59 -29.12 -34.36 -0.04
N ILE A 60 -28.03 -33.66 0.14
CA ILE A 60 -26.77 -34.16 0.74
C ILE A 60 -26.44 -33.34 2.00
N TYR A 61 -25.89 -34.03 2.99
CA TYR A 61 -25.38 -33.35 4.19
C TYR A 61 -23.87 -33.25 4.16
N ASP A 62 -23.35 -32.01 4.15
CA ASP A 62 -21.94 -31.72 4.38
C ASP A 62 -21.76 -31.11 5.77
N PRO A 63 -20.84 -31.62 6.62
CA PRO A 63 -20.77 -31.19 8.03
C PRO A 63 -20.36 -29.72 8.20
N ILE A 64 -19.69 -29.10 7.24
CA ILE A 64 -19.25 -27.70 7.30
C ILE A 64 -20.23 -26.81 6.53
N LEU A 65 -20.46 -27.09 5.26
CA LEU A 65 -21.34 -26.27 4.43
C LEU A 65 -22.78 -26.27 4.96
N SER A 66 -23.34 -27.43 5.31
CA SER A 66 -24.71 -27.49 5.89
C SER A 66 -24.81 -26.72 7.20
N PHE A 67 -23.74 -26.71 8.03
CA PHE A 67 -23.72 -25.94 9.26
C PHE A 67 -23.69 -24.43 8.97
N GLN A 68 -22.91 -23.98 8.00
CA GLN A 68 -22.84 -22.57 7.61
C GLN A 68 -24.16 -22.08 7.01
N LEU A 69 -24.76 -22.84 6.10
CA LEU A 69 -26.11 -22.56 5.56
C LEU A 69 -27.18 -22.50 6.66
N SER A 70 -27.11 -23.40 7.65
CA SER A 70 -28.06 -23.39 8.80
C SER A 70 -27.89 -22.19 9.73
N ASN A 71 -26.77 -21.49 9.64
CA ASN A 71 -26.51 -20.22 10.31
C ASN A 71 -26.77 -19.00 9.40
N GLY A 72 -27.47 -19.18 8.28
CA GLY A 72 -27.94 -18.10 7.43
C GLY A 72 -26.86 -17.51 6.50
N PHE A 73 -25.84 -18.28 6.21
CA PHE A 73 -24.87 -17.92 5.16
C PHE A 73 -25.33 -18.45 3.81
N ASP A 74 -25.09 -17.71 2.74
CA ASP A 74 -25.35 -18.07 1.36
C ASP A 74 -24.06 -18.31 0.60
N VAL A 75 -24.04 -19.28 -0.32
CA VAL A 75 -22.89 -19.54 -1.17
C VAL A 75 -22.81 -18.49 -2.27
N LYS A 76 -21.70 -17.77 -2.36
CA LYS A 76 -21.45 -16.77 -3.41
C LYS A 76 -20.60 -17.31 -4.55
N ARG A 77 -19.60 -18.12 -4.26
CA ARG A 77 -18.76 -18.73 -5.30
C ARG A 77 -18.00 -19.95 -4.80
N LEU A 78 -17.57 -20.77 -5.75
CA LEU A 78 -16.60 -21.85 -5.54
C LEU A 78 -15.17 -21.27 -5.61
N MET A 79 -14.35 -21.62 -4.62
CA MET A 79 -12.91 -21.33 -4.59
C MET A 79 -12.14 -22.62 -4.94
N LYS A 80 -11.29 -22.53 -5.98
CA LYS A 80 -10.44 -23.64 -6.43
C LYS A 80 -9.05 -23.48 -5.80
N ALA A 81 -8.44 -24.61 -5.42
CA ALA A 81 -7.12 -24.65 -4.81
C ALA A 81 -6.98 -23.74 -3.56
N TYR A 82 -8.06 -23.55 -2.83
CA TYR A 82 -8.07 -22.70 -1.62
C TYR A 82 -7.25 -23.31 -0.48
N LEU A 83 -7.31 -24.61 -0.31
CA LEU A 83 -6.47 -25.42 0.58
C LEU A 83 -5.98 -26.63 -0.20
N PRO A 84 -4.88 -26.52 -0.96
CA PRO A 84 -4.42 -27.60 -1.85
C PRO A 84 -4.13 -28.93 -1.12
N GLU A 85 -3.76 -28.86 0.17
CA GLU A 85 -3.44 -30.00 1.00
C GLU A 85 -4.69 -30.67 1.64
N ASP A 86 -5.89 -30.09 1.41
CA ASP A 86 -7.15 -30.63 1.93
C ASP A 86 -7.70 -31.73 1.02
N GLU A 87 -7.27 -32.97 1.28
CA GLU A 87 -7.69 -34.15 0.52
C GLU A 87 -9.21 -34.38 0.59
N ASP A 88 -9.83 -34.14 1.76
CA ASP A 88 -11.27 -34.36 1.97
C ASP A 88 -12.14 -33.45 1.09
N SER A 89 -11.70 -32.23 0.84
CA SER A 89 -12.38 -31.24 0.00
C SER A 89 -11.81 -31.20 -1.42
N HIS A 90 -10.83 -32.01 -1.76
CA HIS A 90 -10.07 -31.98 -3.03
C HIS A 90 -9.53 -30.57 -3.35
N GLY A 91 -9.11 -29.82 -2.33
CA GLY A 91 -8.64 -28.45 -2.43
C GLY A 91 -9.73 -27.40 -2.70
N TYR A 92 -11.01 -27.80 -2.77
CA TYR A 92 -12.12 -26.87 -2.99
C TYR A 92 -12.64 -26.27 -1.68
N ALA A 93 -13.16 -25.04 -1.77
CA ALA A 93 -13.92 -24.40 -0.72
C ALA A 93 -15.04 -23.54 -1.31
N THR A 94 -16.01 -23.16 -0.50
CA THR A 94 -17.03 -22.16 -0.84
C THR A 94 -16.71 -20.84 -0.19
N LEU A 95 -16.85 -19.73 -0.92
CA LEU A 95 -16.99 -18.40 -0.32
C LEU A 95 -18.46 -18.22 0.04
N LEU A 96 -18.70 -17.98 1.33
CA LEU A 96 -20.04 -17.74 1.86
C LEU A 96 -20.14 -16.31 2.38
N GLU A 97 -21.35 -15.78 2.32
CA GLU A 97 -21.68 -14.44 2.83
C GLU A 97 -22.92 -14.51 3.72
N TRP A 98 -22.89 -13.82 4.82
CA TRP A 98 -24.06 -13.50 5.62
C TRP A 98 -24.27 -11.99 5.56
N ASP A 99 -25.42 -11.57 5.03
CA ASP A 99 -25.75 -10.15 4.89
C ASP A 99 -26.35 -9.60 6.18
N ASN A 100 -25.87 -8.44 6.60
CA ASN A 100 -26.43 -7.69 7.72
C ASN A 100 -27.64 -6.88 7.24
N ILE A 101 -28.84 -7.39 7.44
CA ILE A 101 -30.09 -6.72 7.06
C ILE A 101 -30.36 -5.42 7.83
N LEU A 102 -29.61 -5.17 8.90
CA LEU A 102 -29.68 -3.93 9.69
C LEU A 102 -28.57 -2.95 9.31
N TYR A 103 -27.82 -3.24 8.24
CA TYR A 103 -26.81 -2.33 7.74
C TYR A 103 -27.47 -1.06 7.22
N GLU A 104 -27.08 0.07 7.79
CA GLU A 104 -27.48 1.40 7.32
C GLU A 104 -26.30 1.99 6.55
N PRO A 105 -26.42 2.16 5.21
CA PRO A 105 -25.38 2.83 4.45
C PRO A 105 -25.20 4.25 4.99
N GLU A 106 -24.00 4.57 5.42
CA GLU A 106 -23.63 5.96 5.68
C GLU A 106 -23.58 6.67 4.33
N ASP A 107 -24.47 7.61 4.08
CA ASP A 107 -24.67 8.45 2.89
C ASP A 107 -24.19 7.89 1.54
N GLU A 108 -25.05 7.87 0.53
CA GLU A 108 -24.82 7.31 -0.82
C GLU A 108 -23.58 7.84 -1.58
N ASP A 109 -22.86 8.83 -1.03
CA ASP A 109 -21.59 9.35 -1.54
C ASP A 109 -20.34 8.80 -0.81
N ALA A 110 -20.50 7.93 0.19
CA ALA A 110 -19.39 7.35 0.92
C ALA A 110 -18.96 6.03 0.26
N GLU A 111 -18.05 6.12 -0.69
CA GLU A 111 -17.23 4.98 -1.11
C GLU A 111 -16.54 4.35 0.11
N TRP A 112 -16.90 3.10 0.48
CA TRP A 112 -16.34 2.24 1.52
C TRP A 112 -16.17 2.88 2.91
N PRO A 113 -16.47 2.18 4.03
CA PRO A 113 -16.09 2.64 5.37
C PRO A 113 -14.56 2.68 5.44
N ARG A 114 -13.98 3.84 5.15
CA ARG A 114 -12.53 4.07 5.26
C ARG A 114 -12.16 3.92 6.72
N ARG A 115 -11.16 3.10 7.00
CA ARG A 115 -10.55 3.09 8.32
C ARG A 115 -10.16 4.52 8.69
N THR A 116 -10.60 4.98 9.85
CA THR A 116 -10.26 6.33 10.32
C THR A 116 -8.79 6.45 10.65
N VAL A 117 -8.20 5.37 11.21
CA VAL A 117 -6.77 5.31 11.53
C VAL A 117 -6.05 4.39 10.55
N VAL A 118 -5.07 4.94 9.88
CA VAL A 118 -4.22 4.27 8.88
C VAL A 118 -2.81 4.13 9.43
N ARG A 119 -2.26 2.93 9.41
CA ARG A 119 -0.89 2.67 9.83
C ARG A 119 0.04 2.73 8.63
N VAL A 120 0.94 3.71 8.62
CA VAL A 120 1.97 3.88 7.61
C VAL A 120 3.28 3.28 8.11
N GLY A 121 3.80 2.29 7.38
CA GLY A 121 5.11 1.72 7.58
C GLY A 121 6.13 2.34 6.62
N VAL A 122 7.22 2.89 7.14
CA VAL A 122 8.26 3.53 6.33
C VAL A 122 9.57 2.76 6.47
N VAL A 123 10.18 2.42 5.34
CA VAL A 123 11.44 1.69 5.27
C VAL A 123 12.59 2.67 5.06
N GLN A 124 13.44 2.86 6.06
CA GLN A 124 14.75 3.48 5.88
C GLN A 124 15.76 2.37 5.60
N ARG A 125 16.07 2.15 4.31
CA ARG A 125 16.85 1.01 3.86
C ARG A 125 18.31 1.37 3.62
N ARG A 126 19.22 0.50 4.10
CA ARG A 126 20.63 0.62 3.78
C ARG A 126 20.93 0.02 2.39
N MET A 127 21.64 0.77 1.56
CA MET A 127 22.20 0.26 0.33
C MET A 127 23.17 -0.88 0.62
N ARG A 128 22.86 -2.07 0.13
CA ARG A 128 23.69 -3.29 0.21
C ARG A 128 23.82 -3.88 -1.17
N ALA A 129 24.98 -4.38 -1.51
CA ALA A 129 25.15 -5.15 -2.74
C ALA A 129 24.14 -6.31 -2.76
N ALA A 130 23.49 -6.50 -3.89
CA ALA A 130 22.66 -7.67 -4.18
C ALA A 130 23.45 -8.60 -5.11
N ARG A 131 23.31 -9.91 -4.92
CA ARG A 131 23.97 -10.94 -5.74
C ARG A 131 23.19 -11.20 -7.04
N ASP A 132 21.90 -10.97 -7.01
CA ASP A 132 20.94 -11.13 -8.10
C ASP A 132 19.62 -10.45 -7.71
N VAL A 133 18.62 -10.53 -8.58
CA VAL A 133 17.28 -9.96 -8.33
C VAL A 133 16.61 -10.62 -7.14
N GLN A 134 16.72 -11.95 -7.02
CA GLN A 134 16.10 -12.70 -5.92
C GLN A 134 16.68 -12.30 -4.56
N ASP A 135 17.98 -12.05 -4.49
CA ASP A 135 18.62 -11.57 -3.26
C ASP A 135 18.13 -10.17 -2.88
N LEU A 136 17.89 -9.28 -3.86
CA LEU A 136 17.24 -7.99 -3.62
C LEU A 136 15.81 -8.17 -3.11
N LEU A 137 15.02 -9.03 -3.77
CA LEU A 137 13.63 -9.28 -3.41
C LEU A 137 13.52 -9.88 -1.99
N ASN A 138 14.37 -10.84 -1.63
CA ASN A 138 14.40 -11.40 -0.29
C ASN A 138 14.73 -10.34 0.79
N GLN A 139 15.62 -9.38 0.46
CA GLN A 139 15.93 -8.28 1.37
C GLN A 139 14.74 -7.32 1.54
N VAL A 140 13.97 -7.09 0.48
CA VAL A 140 12.77 -6.22 0.51
C VAL A 140 11.64 -6.95 1.23
N GLU A 141 11.41 -8.22 0.92
CA GLU A 141 10.38 -9.06 1.52
C GLU A 141 10.48 -9.09 3.04
N PHE A 142 11.69 -9.16 3.59
CA PHE A 142 11.93 -9.07 5.04
C PHE A 142 11.29 -7.82 5.68
N PHE A 143 11.34 -6.67 5.00
CA PHE A 143 10.72 -5.45 5.49
C PHE A 143 9.20 -5.48 5.32
N ILE A 144 8.71 -5.99 4.19
CA ILE A 144 7.27 -6.09 3.91
C ILE A 144 6.59 -7.05 4.90
N ASP A 145 7.19 -8.21 5.14
CA ASP A 145 6.74 -9.20 6.13
C ASP A 145 6.63 -8.57 7.53
N ALA A 146 7.70 -7.93 8.00
CA ALA A 146 7.70 -7.25 9.28
C ALA A 146 6.64 -6.14 9.37
N LEU A 147 6.43 -5.35 8.30
CA LEU A 147 5.39 -4.31 8.27
C LEU A 147 3.98 -4.91 8.30
N SER A 148 3.76 -6.03 7.61
CA SER A 148 2.51 -6.78 7.62
C SER A 148 2.19 -7.34 9.01
N ASP A 149 3.17 -7.92 9.71
CA ASP A 149 3.03 -8.44 11.07
C ASP A 149 2.55 -7.34 12.05
N TYR A 150 3.03 -6.10 11.86
CA TYR A 150 2.57 -4.94 12.62
C TYR A 150 1.28 -4.31 12.05
N ARG A 151 0.63 -4.97 11.09
CA ARG A 151 -0.64 -4.55 10.47
C ARG A 151 -0.57 -3.16 9.83
N ALA A 152 0.54 -2.84 9.17
CA ALA A 152 0.63 -1.62 8.41
C ALA A 152 -0.32 -1.67 7.19
N ASP A 153 -0.98 -0.55 6.91
CA ASP A 153 -1.83 -0.40 5.72
C ASP A 153 -1.00 -0.07 4.49
N PHE A 154 0.11 0.63 4.71
CA PHE A 154 1.08 0.99 3.67
C PHE A 154 2.49 0.61 4.06
N ALA A 155 3.25 0.10 3.10
CA ALA A 155 4.71 0.00 3.14
C ALA A 155 5.30 1.00 2.14
N VAL A 156 6.22 1.86 2.59
CA VAL A 156 6.83 2.89 1.74
C VAL A 156 8.31 2.60 1.58
N LEU A 157 8.74 2.26 0.36
CA LEU A 157 10.14 2.05 -0.02
C LEU A 157 10.76 3.36 -0.53
N PRO A 158 12.10 3.52 -0.44
CA PRO A 158 12.78 4.73 -0.92
C PRO A 158 12.93 4.79 -2.44
N GLU A 159 13.23 5.98 -2.96
CA GLU A 159 13.59 6.19 -4.37
C GLU A 159 14.77 5.30 -4.77
N PHE A 160 14.73 4.70 -5.96
CA PHE A 160 15.76 3.80 -6.49
C PHE A 160 16.19 2.70 -5.51
N PHE A 161 15.24 2.16 -4.74
CA PHE A 161 15.55 1.07 -3.79
C PHE A 161 16.17 -0.16 -4.46
N SER A 162 15.99 -0.32 -5.78
CA SER A 162 16.58 -1.40 -6.59
C SER A 162 18.02 -1.13 -7.05
N ALA A 163 18.56 0.08 -6.80
CA ALA A 163 19.93 0.46 -7.20
C ALA A 163 21.04 -0.54 -6.79
N PRO A 164 20.93 -1.34 -5.71
CA PRO A 164 21.88 -2.40 -5.43
C PRO A 164 22.20 -3.35 -6.60
N LEU A 165 21.24 -3.53 -7.53
CA LEU A 165 21.44 -4.34 -8.74
C LEU A 165 22.47 -3.74 -9.73
N MET A 166 22.74 -2.42 -9.68
CA MET A 166 23.82 -1.81 -10.46
C MET A 166 25.18 -2.40 -10.09
N GLY A 167 25.34 -2.88 -8.84
CA GLY A 167 26.55 -3.54 -8.37
C GLY A 167 26.87 -4.87 -9.07
N LEU A 168 25.94 -5.45 -9.83
CA LEU A 168 26.17 -6.64 -10.66
C LEU A 168 27.08 -6.33 -11.88
N ARG A 169 27.09 -5.06 -12.30
CA ARG A 169 27.87 -4.58 -13.46
C ARG A 169 28.59 -3.25 -13.12
N PRO A 170 29.54 -3.31 -12.15
CA PRO A 170 30.17 -2.10 -11.63
C PRO A 170 31.09 -1.39 -12.66
N GLU A 171 31.36 -2.01 -13.80
CA GLU A 171 32.13 -1.45 -14.90
C GLU A 171 31.33 -0.51 -15.81
N LEU A 172 30.00 -0.49 -15.68
CA LEU A 172 29.14 0.35 -16.51
C LEU A 172 29.24 1.82 -16.09
N ASN A 173 29.23 2.73 -17.08
CA ASN A 173 29.07 4.16 -16.78
C ASN A 173 27.63 4.48 -16.29
N SER A 174 27.41 5.69 -15.80
CA SER A 174 26.14 6.10 -15.19
C SER A 174 24.92 5.91 -16.09
N VAL A 175 25.05 6.21 -17.41
CA VAL A 175 23.95 6.03 -18.39
C VAL A 175 23.65 4.54 -18.63
N GLU A 176 24.69 3.75 -18.79
CA GLU A 176 24.56 2.31 -18.99
C GLU A 176 24.02 1.62 -17.72
N ALA A 177 24.46 2.05 -16.54
CA ALA A 177 24.07 1.48 -15.27
C ALA A 177 22.57 1.69 -14.98
N VAL A 178 22.02 2.89 -15.25
CA VAL A 178 20.58 3.14 -15.07
C VAL A 178 19.73 2.37 -16.08
N ARG A 179 20.19 2.22 -17.32
CA ARG A 179 19.53 1.38 -18.34
C ARG A 179 19.58 -0.11 -17.99
N PHE A 180 20.72 -0.56 -17.47
CA PHE A 180 20.84 -1.92 -16.94
C PHE A 180 19.89 -2.15 -15.76
N LEU A 181 19.80 -1.19 -14.84
CA LEU A 181 18.84 -1.27 -13.72
C LEU A 181 17.39 -1.35 -14.22
N ALA A 182 17.03 -0.60 -15.26
CA ALA A 182 15.70 -0.60 -15.85
C ALA A 182 15.28 -1.98 -16.41
N SER A 183 16.23 -2.83 -16.80
CA SER A 183 15.93 -4.18 -17.29
C SER A 183 15.31 -5.12 -16.22
N PHE A 184 15.43 -4.78 -14.95
CA PHE A 184 14.86 -5.54 -13.84
C PHE A 184 13.52 -4.97 -13.35
N THR A 185 13.10 -3.82 -13.85
CA THR A 185 11.95 -3.09 -13.27
C THR A 185 10.65 -3.89 -13.35
N GLU A 186 10.36 -4.57 -14.45
CA GLU A 186 9.14 -5.37 -14.59
C GLU A 186 9.12 -6.54 -13.61
N GLU A 187 10.21 -7.30 -13.52
CA GLU A 187 10.33 -8.43 -12.58
C GLU A 187 10.19 -7.98 -11.12
N VAL A 188 10.83 -6.87 -10.74
CA VAL A 188 10.76 -6.34 -9.38
C VAL A 188 9.38 -5.77 -9.08
N ARG A 189 8.76 -5.06 -10.03
CA ARG A 189 7.39 -4.54 -9.91
C ARG A 189 6.39 -5.66 -9.67
N ASP A 190 6.45 -6.72 -10.49
CA ASP A 190 5.50 -7.83 -10.41
C ASP A 190 5.68 -8.61 -9.10
N ALA A 191 6.91 -8.83 -8.66
CA ALA A 191 7.18 -9.43 -7.35
C ALA A 191 6.64 -8.58 -6.18
N LEU A 192 6.76 -7.25 -6.24
CA LEU A 192 6.16 -6.37 -5.23
C LEU A 192 4.63 -6.40 -5.26
N ALA A 193 4.02 -6.53 -6.44
CA ALA A 193 2.56 -6.69 -6.56
C ALA A 193 2.09 -8.00 -5.93
N ASP A 194 2.82 -9.10 -6.14
CA ASP A 194 2.55 -10.39 -5.48
C ASP A 194 2.72 -10.29 -3.95
N MET A 195 3.75 -9.57 -3.48
CA MET A 195 3.94 -9.31 -2.04
C MET A 195 2.79 -8.48 -1.47
N ALA A 196 2.28 -7.46 -2.17
CA ALA A 196 1.17 -6.65 -1.72
C ALA A 196 -0.09 -7.49 -1.43
N VAL A 197 -0.37 -8.45 -2.30
CA VAL A 197 -1.48 -9.41 -2.13
C VAL A 197 -1.18 -10.41 -1.01
N SER A 198 0.01 -11.01 -1.02
CA SER A 198 0.37 -12.10 -0.09
C SER A 198 0.44 -11.62 1.37
N TYR A 199 0.97 -10.43 1.57
CA TYR A 199 1.12 -9.79 2.89
C TYR A 199 -0.05 -8.86 3.24
N ASN A 200 -1.07 -8.75 2.39
CA ASN A 200 -2.25 -7.91 2.58
C ASN A 200 -1.92 -6.46 2.98
N ILE A 201 -0.99 -5.85 2.24
CA ILE A 201 -0.49 -4.49 2.50
C ILE A 201 -0.39 -3.71 1.18
N ASN A 202 -0.76 -2.41 1.18
CA ASN A 202 -0.48 -1.56 0.03
C ASN A 202 1.01 -1.19 0.02
N ILE A 203 1.69 -1.32 -1.11
CA ILE A 203 3.12 -1.02 -1.23
C ILE A 203 3.31 0.19 -2.14
N VAL A 204 3.88 1.26 -1.59
CA VAL A 204 4.50 2.32 -2.39
C VAL A 204 5.92 1.85 -2.69
N GLY A 205 6.11 1.28 -3.88
CA GLY A 205 7.33 0.59 -4.29
C GLY A 205 8.50 1.54 -4.60
N GLY A 206 8.66 2.58 -3.79
CA GLY A 206 9.70 3.59 -3.96
C GLY A 206 9.68 4.19 -5.36
N SER A 207 10.79 4.10 -6.07
CA SER A 207 10.81 4.32 -7.52
C SER A 207 11.88 3.47 -8.21
N MET A 208 11.69 3.26 -9.51
CA MET A 208 12.60 2.49 -10.38
C MET A 208 12.71 3.14 -11.76
N PRO A 209 13.83 2.93 -12.47
CA PRO A 209 13.96 3.43 -13.84
C PRO A 209 13.15 2.56 -14.81
N VAL A 210 12.49 3.20 -15.76
CA VAL A 210 11.74 2.56 -16.85
C VAL A 210 12.22 3.08 -18.19
N ILE A 211 12.29 2.22 -19.20
CA ILE A 211 12.62 2.62 -20.58
C ILE A 211 11.36 2.54 -21.42
N GLU A 212 10.96 3.69 -21.98
CA GLU A 212 9.85 3.81 -22.93
C GLU A 212 10.32 4.65 -24.14
N ASP A 213 10.11 4.16 -25.33
CA ASP A 213 10.55 4.84 -26.57
C ASP A 213 12.02 5.30 -26.52
N ASP A 214 12.91 4.43 -26.03
CA ASP A 214 14.35 4.66 -25.80
C ASP A 214 14.68 5.77 -24.77
N LYS A 215 13.70 6.32 -24.07
CA LYS A 215 13.88 7.30 -23.00
C LYS A 215 13.79 6.61 -21.64
N VAL A 216 14.59 7.12 -20.71
CA VAL A 216 14.58 6.63 -19.32
C VAL A 216 13.72 7.56 -18.47
N TYR A 217 12.82 6.99 -17.68
CA TYR A 217 11.98 7.68 -16.71
C TYR A 217 12.23 7.13 -15.31
N ASN A 218 12.01 7.95 -14.29
CA ASN A 218 12.00 7.54 -12.90
C ASN A 218 10.53 7.40 -12.47
N VAL A 219 10.10 6.17 -12.13
CA VAL A 219 8.68 5.83 -11.93
C VAL A 219 8.47 5.18 -10.56
N ALA A 220 7.57 5.73 -9.77
CA ALA A 220 7.06 5.11 -8.57
C ALA A 220 5.82 4.27 -8.88
N TYR A 221 5.65 3.16 -8.18
CA TYR A 221 4.49 2.29 -8.33
C TYR A 221 3.74 2.20 -7.01
N LEU A 222 2.42 2.21 -7.10
CA LEU A 222 1.51 1.83 -6.03
C LEU A 222 0.94 0.45 -6.36
N MET A 223 1.32 -0.55 -5.58
CA MET A 223 0.75 -1.90 -5.62
C MET A 223 -0.27 -2.00 -4.49
N ARG A 224 -1.55 -2.19 -4.84
CA ARG A 224 -2.59 -2.37 -3.82
C ARG A 224 -2.70 -3.82 -3.39
N ARG A 225 -3.22 -4.03 -2.21
CA ARG A 225 -3.48 -5.37 -1.65
C ARG A 225 -4.50 -6.20 -2.43
N ASP A 226 -5.21 -5.60 -3.36
CA ASP A 226 -6.10 -6.28 -4.32
C ASP A 226 -5.40 -6.76 -5.59
N GLY A 227 -4.09 -6.49 -5.72
CA GLY A 227 -3.25 -6.85 -6.87
C GLY A 227 -3.22 -5.79 -7.98
N SER A 228 -3.98 -4.70 -7.86
CA SER A 228 -3.92 -3.61 -8.84
C SER A 228 -2.63 -2.79 -8.69
N VAL A 229 -2.08 -2.34 -9.81
CA VAL A 229 -0.84 -1.58 -9.88
C VAL A 229 -1.06 -0.29 -10.65
N GLU A 230 -0.62 0.83 -10.08
CA GLU A 230 -0.61 2.13 -10.74
C GLU A 230 0.76 2.78 -10.65
N SER A 231 1.00 3.79 -11.47
CA SER A 231 2.32 4.42 -11.59
C SER A 231 2.24 5.94 -11.53
N GLN A 232 3.27 6.54 -10.90
CA GLN A 232 3.51 7.98 -10.90
C GLN A 232 4.92 8.25 -11.42
N TYR A 233 5.02 9.01 -12.50
CA TYR A 233 6.29 9.44 -13.06
C TYR A 233 6.85 10.65 -12.33
N LYS A 234 8.17 10.68 -12.10
CA LYS A 234 8.86 11.87 -11.61
C LYS A 234 8.74 12.98 -12.65
N THR A 235 8.22 14.12 -12.21
CA THR A 235 7.96 15.27 -13.11
C THR A 235 9.18 16.16 -13.22
N HIS A 236 9.80 16.48 -12.09
CA HIS A 236 10.96 17.37 -12.02
C HIS A 236 12.24 16.55 -11.87
N ILE A 237 13.09 16.61 -12.89
CA ILE A 237 14.34 15.86 -12.94
C ILE A 237 15.46 16.75 -12.44
N THR A 238 16.23 16.25 -11.46
CA THR A 238 17.40 16.99 -10.93
C THR A 238 18.45 17.23 -12.02
N PRO A 239 19.29 18.27 -11.88
CA PRO A 239 20.40 18.49 -12.82
C PRO A 239 21.32 17.28 -12.98
N HIS A 240 21.56 16.52 -11.89
CA HIS A 240 22.36 15.29 -11.92
C HIS A 240 21.68 14.19 -12.73
N GLU A 241 20.43 13.84 -12.42
CA GLU A 241 19.68 12.81 -13.17
C GLU A 241 19.59 13.14 -14.67
N ARG A 242 19.40 14.43 -15.00
CA ARG A 242 19.31 14.88 -16.39
C ARG A 242 20.64 14.77 -17.12
N ARG A 243 21.75 15.14 -16.47
CA ARG A 243 23.08 15.19 -17.10
C ARG A 243 23.73 13.80 -17.15
N ASP A 244 23.69 13.07 -16.03
CA ASP A 244 24.51 11.89 -15.82
C ASP A 244 23.75 10.59 -16.08
N TRP A 245 22.42 10.58 -15.89
CA TRP A 245 21.55 9.42 -16.14
C TRP A 245 20.61 9.60 -17.32
N VAL A 246 20.54 10.80 -17.91
CA VAL A 246 19.70 11.15 -19.06
C VAL A 246 18.21 10.84 -18.83
N ILE A 247 17.74 10.96 -17.59
CA ILE A 247 16.34 10.73 -17.22
C ILE A 247 15.46 11.87 -17.75
N GLN A 248 14.28 11.50 -18.25
CA GLN A 248 13.23 12.42 -18.72
C GLN A 248 12.16 12.62 -17.65
N GLY A 249 11.53 13.81 -17.64
CA GLY A 249 10.39 14.10 -16.80
C GLY A 249 9.09 13.53 -17.36
N GLY A 250 8.23 13.02 -16.47
CA GLY A 250 6.86 12.66 -16.81
C GLY A 250 5.94 13.87 -16.90
N ASP A 251 4.71 13.65 -17.35
CA ASP A 251 3.71 14.70 -17.58
C ASP A 251 2.34 14.39 -16.94
N LYS A 252 2.31 13.41 -16.03
CA LYS A 252 1.10 13.03 -15.29
C LYS A 252 1.26 13.28 -13.80
N LEU A 253 0.20 13.77 -13.18
CA LEU A 253 0.06 13.92 -11.74
C LEU A 253 -1.34 13.48 -11.35
N GLN A 254 -1.46 12.60 -10.37
CA GLN A 254 -2.75 12.02 -9.99
C GLN A 254 -2.80 11.62 -8.53
N VAL A 255 -4.01 11.56 -7.99
CA VAL A 255 -4.34 10.97 -6.70
C VAL A 255 -4.87 9.56 -6.93
N PHE A 256 -4.48 8.64 -6.08
CA PHE A 256 -4.87 7.24 -6.14
C PHE A 256 -5.84 6.92 -5.02
N ASP A 257 -6.96 6.28 -5.36
CA ASP A 257 -7.90 5.76 -4.37
C ASP A 257 -7.40 4.42 -3.83
N THR A 258 -7.44 4.26 -2.50
CA THR A 258 -7.11 3.02 -1.82
C THR A 258 -8.14 2.71 -0.73
N ASP A 259 -8.14 1.49 -0.23
CA ASP A 259 -8.95 1.08 0.93
C ASP A 259 -8.56 1.78 2.24
N ALA A 260 -7.41 2.47 2.27
CA ALA A 260 -6.87 3.18 3.43
C ALA A 260 -6.68 4.69 3.19
N GLY A 261 -7.48 5.29 2.30
CA GLY A 261 -7.48 6.72 2.00
C GLY A 261 -7.02 7.06 0.59
N ARG A 262 -7.09 8.33 0.25
CA ARG A 262 -6.63 8.88 -1.03
C ARG A 262 -5.18 9.30 -0.92
N VAL A 263 -4.33 8.81 -1.80
CA VAL A 263 -2.88 8.99 -1.68
C VAL A 263 -2.27 9.64 -2.91
N GLY A 264 -1.29 10.50 -2.69
CA GLY A 264 -0.44 11.06 -3.73
C GLY A 264 0.98 10.53 -3.60
N ILE A 265 1.74 10.57 -4.70
CA ILE A 265 3.17 10.22 -4.70
C ILE A 265 3.94 11.34 -5.40
N LEU A 266 4.93 11.90 -4.71
CA LEU A 266 5.92 12.83 -5.28
C LEU A 266 7.32 12.26 -5.08
N ILE A 267 8.09 12.14 -6.15
CA ILE A 267 9.40 11.50 -6.06
C ILE A 267 10.47 12.54 -5.76
N CYS A 268 11.04 12.48 -4.55
CA CYS A 268 12.22 13.25 -4.12
C CYS A 268 12.11 14.74 -4.47
N TYR A 269 12.78 15.20 -5.53
CA TYR A 269 12.83 16.59 -5.96
C TYR A 269 11.45 17.20 -6.27
N ASP A 270 10.48 16.38 -6.66
CA ASP A 270 9.11 16.86 -6.91
C ASP A 270 8.47 17.52 -5.69
N VAL A 271 8.79 17.08 -4.47
CA VAL A 271 8.23 17.68 -3.25
C VAL A 271 8.72 19.11 -2.99
N GLU A 272 9.83 19.51 -3.62
CA GLU A 272 10.35 20.88 -3.50
C GLU A 272 9.49 21.91 -4.28
N PHE A 273 8.58 21.45 -5.16
CA PHE A 273 7.67 22.28 -5.96
C PHE A 273 6.28 22.31 -5.30
N PRO A 274 5.90 23.44 -4.66
CA PRO A 274 4.64 23.53 -3.93
C PRO A 274 3.40 23.33 -4.81
N GLU A 275 3.50 23.64 -6.08
CA GLU A 275 2.42 23.52 -7.06
C GLU A 275 1.90 22.08 -7.14
N LEU A 276 2.79 21.09 -7.13
CA LEU A 276 2.40 19.68 -7.24
C LEU A 276 1.60 19.22 -6.03
N GLY A 277 2.09 19.57 -4.82
CA GLY A 277 1.38 19.27 -3.59
C GLY A 277 -0.01 19.91 -3.54
N ARG A 278 -0.12 21.14 -4.04
CA ARG A 278 -1.38 21.88 -4.09
C ARG A 278 -2.39 21.26 -5.06
N ILE A 279 -1.95 20.86 -6.24
CA ILE A 279 -2.81 20.18 -7.23
C ILE A 279 -3.33 18.85 -6.65
N LEU A 280 -2.46 18.07 -5.99
CA LEU A 280 -2.89 16.83 -5.33
C LEU A 280 -3.88 17.08 -4.18
N ALA A 281 -3.70 18.17 -3.42
CA ALA A 281 -4.62 18.55 -2.36
C ALA A 281 -5.99 18.98 -2.90
N ASP A 282 -6.03 19.67 -4.04
CA ASP A 282 -7.28 20.04 -4.73
C ASP A 282 -8.06 18.80 -5.20
N GLU A 283 -7.35 17.71 -5.50
CA GLU A 283 -7.90 16.38 -5.76
C GLU A 283 -8.21 15.59 -4.46
N LYS A 284 -8.23 16.25 -3.29
CA LYS A 284 -8.57 15.69 -1.97
C LYS A 284 -7.66 14.54 -1.54
N MET A 285 -6.37 14.70 -1.66
CA MET A 285 -5.38 13.76 -1.15
C MET A 285 -5.34 13.80 0.38
N ASP A 286 -5.37 12.63 1.03
CA ASP A 286 -5.23 12.48 2.49
C ASP A 286 -3.77 12.31 2.91
N ILE A 287 -3.01 11.51 2.14
CA ILE A 287 -1.61 11.15 2.47
C ILE A 287 -0.73 11.33 1.24
N LEU A 288 0.39 12.03 1.41
CA LEU A 288 1.44 12.17 0.40
C LEU A 288 2.62 11.26 0.75
N PHE A 289 3.01 10.40 -0.16
CA PHE A 289 4.22 9.59 -0.06
C PHE A 289 5.36 10.19 -0.87
N VAL A 290 6.53 10.28 -0.25
CA VAL A 290 7.72 10.87 -0.87
C VAL A 290 8.90 9.93 -0.72
N PRO A 291 9.06 8.97 -1.65
CA PRO A 291 10.31 8.24 -1.77
C PRO A 291 11.42 9.21 -2.21
N PHE A 292 12.56 9.16 -1.52
CA PHE A 292 13.67 10.05 -1.83
C PHE A 292 15.04 9.37 -1.78
N TRP A 293 15.99 9.98 -2.50
CA TRP A 293 17.40 9.63 -2.52
C TRP A 293 18.23 10.92 -2.50
N THR A 294 18.97 11.12 -1.43
CA THR A 294 19.81 12.31 -1.27
C THR A 294 21.23 11.92 -0.83
N ASP A 295 22.23 12.54 -1.44
CA ASP A 295 23.66 12.31 -1.21
C ASP A 295 24.23 13.15 -0.07
N THR A 296 23.60 14.28 0.22
CA THR A 296 24.07 15.26 1.19
C THR A 296 23.01 15.62 2.23
N LYS A 297 23.47 16.03 3.39
CA LYS A 297 22.57 16.56 4.43
C LYS A 297 21.76 17.76 3.93
N ASN A 298 22.35 18.61 3.08
CA ASN A 298 21.62 19.76 2.52
C ASN A 298 20.52 19.33 1.56
N GLY A 299 20.79 18.32 0.70
CA GLY A 299 19.76 17.71 -0.16
C GLY A 299 18.61 17.13 0.66
N TYR A 300 18.94 16.32 1.65
CA TYR A 300 17.96 15.78 2.58
C TYR A 300 17.14 16.88 3.28
N LEU A 301 17.77 17.93 3.81
CA LEU A 301 17.05 18.99 4.51
C LEU A 301 16.09 19.75 3.60
N ARG A 302 16.41 19.94 2.31
CA ARG A 302 15.45 20.52 1.36
C ARG A 302 14.22 19.64 1.22
N VAL A 303 14.41 18.35 0.94
CA VAL A 303 13.29 17.38 0.84
C VAL A 303 12.47 17.38 2.13
N ARG A 304 13.13 17.27 3.29
CA ARG A 304 12.45 17.22 4.59
C ARG A 304 11.61 18.45 4.88
N HIS A 305 12.20 19.65 4.74
CA HIS A 305 11.50 20.89 5.05
C HIS A 305 10.36 21.16 4.05
N CYS A 306 10.58 20.86 2.77
CA CYS A 306 9.52 20.97 1.77
C CYS A 306 8.40 19.97 2.05
N ALA A 307 8.70 18.71 2.37
CA ALA A 307 7.72 17.70 2.73
C ALA A 307 6.88 18.12 3.95
N GLN A 308 7.51 18.63 5.00
CA GLN A 308 6.80 19.15 6.17
C GLN A 308 5.93 20.36 5.82
N ALA A 309 6.41 21.27 4.96
CA ALA A 309 5.60 22.38 4.47
C ALA A 309 4.37 21.90 3.68
N ARG A 310 4.52 20.83 2.84
CA ARG A 310 3.37 20.22 2.13
C ARG A 310 2.32 19.70 3.10
N ALA A 311 2.72 19.08 4.22
CA ALA A 311 1.78 18.61 5.24
C ALA A 311 0.98 19.77 5.85
N ILE A 312 1.64 20.86 6.17
CA ILE A 312 1.02 22.01 6.84
C ILE A 312 0.11 22.78 5.88
N GLU A 313 0.61 23.19 4.73
CA GLU A 313 -0.10 24.07 3.80
C GLU A 313 -1.21 23.38 3.03
N ASN A 314 -1.14 22.04 2.88
CA ASN A 314 -2.13 21.23 2.18
C ASN A 314 -3.00 20.41 3.13
N GLU A 315 -2.86 20.60 4.44
CA GLU A 315 -3.67 19.94 5.46
C GLU A 315 -3.80 18.43 5.24
N CYS A 316 -2.66 17.76 4.98
CA CYS A 316 -2.56 16.32 4.72
C CYS A 316 -1.41 15.70 5.53
N TYR A 317 -1.36 14.37 5.59
CA TYR A 317 -0.17 13.69 6.10
C TYR A 317 0.88 13.53 5.01
N VAL A 318 2.15 13.56 5.39
CA VAL A 318 3.26 13.32 4.45
C VAL A 318 4.26 12.34 5.04
N ALA A 319 4.53 11.24 4.34
CA ALA A 319 5.53 10.26 4.73
C ALA A 319 6.70 10.26 3.74
N ILE A 320 7.91 10.51 4.24
CA ILE A 320 9.14 10.48 3.45
C ILE A 320 9.95 9.23 3.76
N SER A 321 10.40 8.51 2.73
CA SER A 321 11.21 7.29 2.84
C SER A 321 12.52 7.44 2.07
N GLY A 322 13.66 7.27 2.76
CA GLY A 322 14.97 7.47 2.16
C GLY A 322 15.94 6.31 2.36
N SER A 323 16.90 6.19 1.44
CA SER A 323 18.00 5.25 1.53
C SER A 323 19.19 5.80 2.30
N VAL A 324 19.97 4.92 2.94
CA VAL A 324 21.19 5.27 3.68
C VAL A 324 22.36 4.39 3.23
N GLY A 325 23.58 4.81 3.54
CA GLY A 325 24.79 4.07 3.19
C GLY A 325 25.28 4.37 1.78
N ASN A 326 25.99 3.43 1.17
CA ASN A 326 26.53 3.57 -0.18
C ASN A 326 26.68 2.20 -0.85
N LEU A 327 26.89 2.20 -2.18
CA LEU A 327 27.20 1.03 -2.96
C LEU A 327 28.61 1.18 -3.54
N PRO A 328 29.65 0.57 -2.90
CA PRO A 328 31.03 0.72 -3.37
C PRO A 328 31.25 0.21 -4.80
N ARG A 329 32.08 0.90 -5.57
CA ARG A 329 32.45 0.57 -6.95
C ARG A 329 31.37 0.80 -8.02
N VAL A 330 30.30 1.49 -7.68
CA VAL A 330 29.28 1.91 -8.65
C VAL A 330 29.34 3.42 -8.75
N ASP A 331 29.86 3.93 -9.86
CA ASP A 331 30.05 5.38 -10.10
C ASP A 331 28.76 6.18 -9.98
N ALA A 332 27.63 5.54 -10.30
CA ALA A 332 26.32 6.18 -10.27
C ALA A 332 25.71 6.32 -8.86
N VAL A 333 26.33 5.71 -7.83
CA VAL A 333 25.75 5.63 -6.49
C VAL A 333 26.70 6.18 -5.44
N ASP A 334 26.43 7.41 -5.02
CA ASP A 334 27.16 8.09 -3.95
C ASP A 334 26.68 7.64 -2.54
N ILE A 335 27.31 8.22 -1.51
CA ILE A 335 26.86 8.06 -0.12
C ILE A 335 25.45 8.65 0.03
N GLN A 336 24.54 7.87 0.61
CA GLN A 336 23.18 8.30 0.88
C GLN A 336 23.02 8.80 2.30
N TYR A 337 22.33 9.94 2.45
CA TYR A 337 21.96 10.52 3.73
C TYR A 337 20.44 10.59 3.85
N ALA A 338 19.87 9.97 4.85
CA ALA A 338 18.44 10.04 5.12
C ALA A 338 18.11 10.03 6.61
N GLN A 339 16.96 10.63 6.90
CA GLN A 339 16.18 10.48 8.12
C GLN A 339 14.71 10.48 7.69
N SER A 340 14.13 9.31 7.57
CA SER A 340 12.74 9.14 7.16
C SER A 340 11.81 9.67 8.25
N SER A 341 10.67 10.23 7.86
CA SER A 341 9.76 10.90 8.79
C SER A 341 8.31 10.80 8.30
N VAL A 342 7.37 10.91 9.22
CA VAL A 342 5.95 11.12 8.94
C VAL A 342 5.52 12.44 9.58
N PHE A 343 5.01 13.34 8.75
CA PHE A 343 4.56 14.68 9.13
C PHE A 343 3.03 14.75 9.13
N SER A 344 2.51 15.64 9.96
CA SER A 344 1.11 16.01 10.03
C SER A 344 0.91 17.49 9.69
N PRO A 345 -0.33 17.93 9.52
CA PRO A 345 -0.66 19.36 9.66
C PRO A 345 -0.21 19.90 11.02
N SER A 346 -0.20 21.22 11.16
CA SER A 346 0.11 21.91 12.42
C SER A 346 -1.13 22.62 12.93
N ASP A 347 -1.86 21.96 13.86
CA ASP A 347 -3.04 22.50 14.54
C ASP A 347 -3.25 21.74 15.86
N PHE A 348 -4.26 22.12 16.67
CA PHE A 348 -4.52 21.55 18.00
C PHE A 348 -4.70 20.03 18.05
N TYR A 349 -5.14 19.42 16.96
CA TYR A 349 -5.34 17.97 16.86
C TYR A 349 -4.04 17.18 16.59
N PHE A 350 -2.93 17.87 16.31
CA PHE A 350 -1.68 17.28 15.84
C PHE A 350 -0.50 17.64 16.75
N PRO A 351 0.65 16.97 16.64
CA PRO A 351 1.86 17.35 17.33
C PRO A 351 2.28 18.80 17.01
N HIS A 352 2.76 19.53 18.00
CA HIS A 352 3.12 20.96 17.88
C HIS A 352 4.18 21.22 16.81
N ASP A 353 5.10 20.28 16.62
CA ASP A 353 6.17 20.34 15.63
C ASP A 353 5.79 19.70 14.30
N ALA A 354 4.52 19.23 14.17
CA ALA A 354 4.00 18.54 13.01
C ALA A 354 4.77 17.23 12.65
N ILE A 355 5.42 16.59 13.63
CA ILE A 355 6.16 15.34 13.44
C ILE A 355 5.45 14.22 14.22
N ILE A 356 4.94 13.21 13.49
CA ILE A 356 4.31 12.04 14.12
C ILE A 356 5.37 11.01 14.49
N SER A 357 6.29 10.74 13.57
CA SER A 357 7.36 9.78 13.78
C SER A 357 8.59 10.17 12.94
N GLU A 358 9.77 9.89 13.46
CA GLU A 358 11.03 10.20 12.80
C GLU A 358 12.07 9.11 13.07
N SER A 359 12.77 8.68 12.05
CA SER A 359 13.80 7.66 12.16
C SER A 359 15.11 8.21 12.73
N VAL A 360 16.02 7.32 13.12
CA VAL A 360 17.39 7.70 13.46
C VAL A 360 18.16 8.03 12.18
N PRO A 361 18.86 9.16 12.08
CA PRO A 361 19.65 9.50 10.90
C PRO A 361 20.64 8.40 10.50
N ASN A 362 20.69 8.10 9.21
CA ASN A 362 21.65 7.15 8.61
C ASN A 362 21.66 5.74 9.22
N THR A 363 20.58 5.33 9.88
CA THR A 363 20.43 4.01 10.49
C THR A 363 19.33 3.25 9.75
N GLU A 364 19.63 2.03 9.30
CA GLU A 364 18.58 1.17 8.73
C GLU A 364 17.55 0.80 9.77
N MET A 365 16.29 1.06 9.48
CA MET A 365 15.19 0.72 10.39
C MET A 365 13.83 0.75 9.71
N LEU A 366 12.87 0.10 10.33
CA LEU A 366 11.44 0.28 10.08
C LEU A 366 10.88 1.34 11.03
N MET A 367 10.00 2.16 10.54
CA MET A 367 9.28 3.17 11.29
C MET A 367 7.78 3.01 11.04
N PHE A 368 6.99 3.22 12.08
CA PHE A 368 5.53 3.17 12.02
C PHE A 368 4.95 4.50 12.47
N ALA A 369 3.85 4.88 11.84
CA ALA A 369 3.04 6.01 12.24
C ALA A 369 1.56 5.70 12.05
N ASP A 370 0.77 5.90 13.07
CA ASP A 370 -0.68 5.84 12.98
C ASP A 370 -1.21 7.25 12.67
N VAL A 371 -1.82 7.41 11.50
CA VAL A 371 -2.39 8.66 11.01
C VAL A 371 -3.92 8.56 11.03
N ASP A 372 -4.57 9.52 11.64
CA ASP A 372 -6.02 9.53 11.82
C ASP A 372 -6.67 10.46 10.78
N LEU A 373 -7.31 9.88 9.77
CA LEU A 373 -7.95 10.63 8.69
C LEU A 373 -9.16 11.46 9.18
N GLU A 374 -9.78 11.06 10.30
CA GLU A 374 -10.86 11.85 10.91
C GLU A 374 -10.36 13.20 11.42
N LYS A 375 -9.11 13.24 11.92
CA LYS A 375 -8.48 14.51 12.33
C LYS A 375 -8.28 15.46 11.17
N LEU A 376 -8.04 14.96 9.93
CA LEU A 376 -7.98 15.83 8.75
C LEU A 376 -9.35 16.43 8.45
N LYS A 377 -10.43 15.62 8.51
CA LYS A 377 -11.79 16.13 8.30
C LYS A 377 -12.18 17.18 9.36
N LEU A 378 -11.79 16.95 10.62
CA LEU A 378 -11.99 17.92 11.69
C LEU A 378 -11.22 19.23 11.42
N LEU A 379 -9.95 19.13 11.00
CA LEU A 379 -9.14 20.29 10.63
C LEU A 379 -9.78 21.07 9.48
N HIS A 380 -10.18 20.40 8.40
CA HIS A 380 -10.81 21.04 7.24
C HIS A 380 -12.12 21.76 7.60
N ARG A 381 -12.83 21.29 8.63
CA ARG A 381 -14.11 21.86 9.06
C ARG A 381 -13.96 22.95 10.11
N GLU A 382 -13.13 22.74 11.13
CA GLU A 382 -13.07 23.53 12.38
C GLU A 382 -11.64 23.85 12.85
N GLY A 383 -10.63 23.73 11.98
CA GLY A 383 -9.25 24.09 12.31
C GLY A 383 -9.08 25.55 12.74
N SER A 384 -8.03 25.83 13.53
CA SER A 384 -7.70 27.18 13.96
C SER A 384 -7.38 28.10 12.78
N VAL A 385 -6.85 27.53 11.72
CA VAL A 385 -6.70 28.10 10.35
C VAL A 385 -7.09 27.02 9.35
N THR A 386 -7.57 27.43 8.17
CA THR A 386 -8.05 26.50 7.14
C THR A 386 -7.37 26.82 5.81
N ASN A 387 -6.10 26.45 5.71
CA ASN A 387 -5.21 26.83 4.60
C ASN A 387 -5.76 26.45 3.22
N LEU A 388 -6.47 25.34 3.10
CA LEU A 388 -7.08 24.93 1.83
C LEU A 388 -8.32 25.77 1.50
N ARG A 389 -9.19 25.99 2.48
CA ARG A 389 -10.46 26.69 2.28
C ARG A 389 -10.30 28.21 2.12
N ASP A 390 -9.33 28.81 2.83
CA ASP A 390 -9.16 30.28 2.91
C ASP A 390 -8.33 30.82 1.74
N ARG A 391 -8.04 30.00 0.72
CA ARG A 391 -7.36 30.43 -0.50
C ARG A 391 -8.20 31.47 -1.26
N ARG A 392 -7.51 32.40 -1.87
CA ARG A 392 -8.09 33.48 -2.66
C ARG A 392 -8.22 33.05 -4.13
N ASP A 393 -9.01 31.99 -4.38
CA ASP A 393 -9.26 31.47 -5.74
C ASP A 393 -9.93 32.51 -6.67
N ASP A 394 -10.44 33.61 -6.05
CA ASP A 394 -10.90 34.80 -6.76
C ASP A 394 -9.74 35.66 -7.33
N LEU A 395 -8.51 35.49 -6.83
CA LEU A 395 -7.34 36.28 -7.23
C LEU A 395 -6.31 35.50 -8.04
N TYR A 396 -6.20 34.20 -7.82
CA TYR A 396 -5.23 33.33 -8.48
C TYR A 396 -5.75 31.91 -8.61
N SER A 397 -5.30 31.20 -9.65
CA SER A 397 -5.57 29.78 -9.88
C SER A 397 -4.28 29.00 -10.17
N LEU A 398 -4.33 27.72 -9.94
CA LEU A 398 -3.27 26.79 -10.28
C LEU A 398 -3.87 25.64 -11.11
N ASP A 399 -3.43 25.51 -12.36
CA ASP A 399 -4.00 24.54 -13.30
C ASP A 399 -2.92 23.60 -13.84
N TRP A 400 -3.18 22.29 -13.82
CA TRP A 400 -2.39 21.32 -14.55
C TRP A 400 -2.69 21.39 -16.04
N LYS A 401 -1.73 21.82 -16.84
CA LYS A 401 -1.88 21.88 -18.30
C LYS A 401 -1.80 20.48 -18.90
N LYS A 402 -2.95 19.88 -19.18
CA LYS A 402 -2.98 18.64 -19.97
C LYS A 402 -2.45 18.93 -21.38
N LYS A 403 -1.45 18.15 -21.80
CA LYS A 403 -0.92 18.18 -23.18
C LYS A 403 -1.79 17.35 -24.10
#